data_9924d11cfae6b7fc0f54d1ab3e0664d0
#
_entry.id   9924d11cfae6b7fc0f54d1ab3e0664d0
#
_cell.length_a   1.000
_cell.length_b   1.000
_cell.length_c   1.000
_cell.angle_alpha   90.00
_cell.angle_beta   90.00
_cell.angle_gamma   90.00
#
_symmetry.space_group_name_H-M   'P 1'
#
loop_
_entity.id
_entity.type
_entity.pdbx_description
1 polymer ?
#
loop_
_entity_poly.entity_id
_entity_poly.type
_entity_poly.pdbx_seq_one_letter_code
_entity_poly.pdbx_strand_id
1 'polypeptide(L)'
;DDVQVFDLEDTAGGNSRGHTLGGMACPLGAHYLPLPGERAVEVIALLEELGLRRTEHGQPVYDERHLCHSPQERLFIGGQWHDGLLPPIEALPFDQRSITQAQYQQFSAAVRRVSGDETFAMPTARSSWKPALDALDAVTFAQWLDAQGLNAPALRWYLDYCCRDDYGAGPAQVSAWAGVHYFASRHGFHAPGDGDDERDGVLTWPEGNAWLSRQLAAPLGDRLRTGCIALRVGESRFDASVDVLNVRTQQVERWTAPQLVLAVPLFIAARLLDAPPAALTQAVAAMRHAPWLVANLQLEQALDDRPGAPPSWDNVVYSTQSAGSAALGYVDAMHQSTRPHPGPTVLTAYWALGGDSSAHLQSQRARLLNEPWSVWAQLVVDDMARAHPDLPQKLKQVDLMRYGHAMSIPVPGLRSSAALRALAEPQRRVQFAHSDLSGYSVFEEALYQGHRAGLAARR
;
A
#
# COMPACT_ATOMS: atom_id res chain seq x y z
N ASP A 1 -24.88 18.61 -3.66
CA ASP A 1 -25.13 17.59 -4.69
C ASP A 1 -25.92 16.44 -4.06
N ASP A 2 -26.89 15.90 -4.81
CA ASP A 2 -27.65 14.73 -4.39
C ASP A 2 -26.83 13.48 -4.76
N VAL A 3 -26.13 12.91 -3.77
CA VAL A 3 -25.28 11.75 -3.93
C VAL A 3 -25.62 10.69 -2.88
N GLN A 4 -25.68 9.42 -3.31
CA GLN A 4 -25.81 8.26 -2.42
C GLN A 4 -24.59 7.37 -2.61
N VAL A 5 -23.98 6.92 -1.50
CA VAL A 5 -22.79 6.05 -1.50
C VAL A 5 -23.17 4.72 -0.83
N PHE A 6 -22.77 3.62 -1.45
CA PHE A 6 -22.98 2.27 -0.93
C PHE A 6 -21.63 1.61 -0.70
N ASP A 7 -21.44 1.01 0.47
CA ASP A 7 -20.26 0.23 0.82
C ASP A 7 -20.67 -1.18 1.25
N LEU A 8 -19.91 -2.17 0.82
CA LEU A 8 -20.11 -3.59 1.17
C LEU A 8 -19.93 -3.84 2.66
N GLU A 9 -18.92 -3.21 3.24
CA GLU A 9 -18.49 -3.45 4.61
C GLU A 9 -19.30 -2.65 5.62
N ASP A 10 -19.09 -2.91 6.91
CA ASP A 10 -19.76 -2.17 7.99
C ASP A 10 -19.23 -0.75 8.15
N THR A 11 -18.04 -0.48 7.66
CA THR A 11 -17.40 0.84 7.61
C THR A 11 -16.77 1.06 6.25
N ALA A 12 -16.85 2.28 5.73
CA ALA A 12 -16.19 2.65 4.48
C ALA A 12 -14.66 2.66 4.65
N GLY A 13 -13.93 2.47 3.55
CA GLY A 13 -12.47 2.60 3.51
C GLY A 13 -11.75 1.47 2.76
N GLY A 14 -12.42 0.38 2.39
CA GLY A 14 -11.79 -0.72 1.66
C GLY A 14 -10.58 -1.29 2.42
N ASN A 15 -9.38 -1.22 1.83
CA ASN A 15 -8.12 -1.63 2.49
C ASN A 15 -7.62 -0.62 3.53
N SER A 16 -8.21 0.57 3.60
CA SER A 16 -7.92 1.61 4.60
C SER A 16 -8.92 1.58 5.76
N ARG A 17 -9.32 0.38 6.20
CA ARG A 17 -10.15 0.18 7.40
C ARG A 17 -9.29 -0.07 8.63
N GLY A 18 -9.86 0.22 9.79
CA GLY A 18 -9.26 -0.05 11.09
C GLY A 18 -10.15 -0.91 11.97
N HIS A 19 -9.59 -1.33 13.08
CA HIS A 19 -10.22 -2.19 14.07
C HIS A 19 -9.86 -1.74 15.48
N THR A 20 -10.51 -2.33 16.48
CA THR A 20 -10.16 -2.16 17.89
C THR A 20 -9.93 -3.53 18.51
N LEU A 21 -8.73 -3.77 19.01
CA LEU A 21 -8.34 -5.01 19.67
C LEU A 21 -7.90 -4.70 21.10
N GLY A 22 -8.55 -5.30 22.08
CA GLY A 22 -8.27 -5.03 23.49
C GLY A 22 -8.45 -3.57 23.91
N GLY A 23 -9.34 -2.82 23.25
CA GLY A 23 -9.56 -1.39 23.51
C GLY A 23 -8.54 -0.46 22.83
N MET A 24 -7.62 -0.98 22.05
CA MET A 24 -6.61 -0.23 21.30
C MET A 24 -6.93 -0.26 19.82
N ALA A 25 -6.88 0.91 19.16
CA ALA A 25 -7.08 1.01 17.72
C ALA A 25 -5.90 0.38 16.98
N CYS A 26 -6.17 -0.29 15.85
CA CYS A 26 -5.16 -0.88 14.99
C CYS A 26 -5.65 -0.91 13.53
N PRO A 27 -4.76 -0.93 12.53
CA PRO A 27 -5.13 -1.01 11.14
C PRO A 27 -5.57 -2.43 10.75
N LEU A 28 -6.46 -2.52 9.76
CA LEU A 28 -6.76 -3.78 9.08
C LEU A 28 -6.07 -3.89 7.71
N GLY A 29 -5.36 -2.85 7.27
CA GLY A 29 -4.66 -2.80 5.99
C GLY A 29 -3.72 -1.61 5.94
N ALA A 30 -3.94 -0.64 5.04
CA ALA A 30 -3.10 0.53 4.88
C ALA A 30 -2.92 1.31 6.20
N HIS A 31 -1.68 1.64 6.54
CA HIS A 31 -1.34 2.10 7.88
C HIS A 31 -0.55 3.41 7.93
N TYR A 32 -0.15 3.97 6.81
CA TYR A 32 0.54 5.26 6.74
C TYR A 32 0.24 6.01 5.45
N LEU A 33 0.57 7.30 5.44
CA LEU A 33 0.58 8.14 4.26
C LEU A 33 1.94 8.85 4.19
N PRO A 34 2.75 8.62 3.13
CA PRO A 34 3.97 9.38 2.91
C PRO A 34 3.67 10.87 2.82
N LEU A 35 4.60 11.72 3.26
CA LEU A 35 4.46 13.16 3.03
C LEU A 35 4.38 13.42 1.53
N PRO A 36 3.32 14.14 1.07
CA PRO A 36 3.08 14.28 -0.35
C PRO A 36 4.12 15.20 -1.01
N GLY A 37 4.66 14.76 -2.14
CA GLY A 37 5.40 15.64 -3.03
C GLY A 37 4.50 16.71 -3.64
N GLU A 38 5.09 17.79 -4.15
CA GLU A 38 4.37 18.99 -4.65
C GLU A 38 3.30 18.69 -5.72
N ARG A 39 3.42 17.57 -6.44
CA ARG A 39 2.47 17.16 -7.48
C ARG A 39 1.26 16.42 -6.97
N ALA A 40 1.24 16.01 -5.70
CA ALA A 40 0.12 15.34 -5.08
C ALA A 40 -0.97 16.33 -4.63
N VAL A 41 -1.43 17.18 -5.56
CA VAL A 41 -2.27 18.34 -5.25
C VAL A 41 -3.59 17.98 -4.56
N GLU A 42 -4.19 16.82 -4.88
CA GLU A 42 -5.41 16.34 -4.25
C GLU A 42 -5.16 15.91 -2.79
N VAL A 43 -4.01 15.28 -2.53
CA VAL A 43 -3.59 14.89 -1.17
C VAL A 43 -3.25 16.13 -0.35
N ILE A 44 -2.50 17.07 -0.93
CA ILE A 44 -2.16 18.35 -0.28
C ILE A 44 -3.44 19.09 0.12
N ALA A 45 -4.39 19.24 -0.80
CA ALA A 45 -5.65 19.90 -0.53
C ALA A 45 -6.44 19.22 0.60
N LEU A 46 -6.50 17.87 0.60
CA LEU A 46 -7.14 17.11 1.67
C LEU A 46 -6.46 17.34 3.02
N LEU A 47 -5.13 17.28 3.08
CA LEU A 47 -4.39 17.48 4.32
C LEU A 47 -4.55 18.91 4.87
N GLU A 48 -4.64 19.91 3.98
CA GLU A 48 -4.93 21.30 4.37
C GLU A 48 -6.37 21.47 4.89
N GLU A 49 -7.35 20.86 4.23
CA GLU A 49 -8.75 20.86 4.67
C GLU A 49 -8.90 20.21 6.06
N LEU A 50 -8.15 19.14 6.31
CA LEU A 50 -8.15 18.44 7.61
C LEU A 50 -7.28 19.11 8.68
N GLY A 51 -6.55 20.19 8.34
CA GLY A 51 -5.66 20.88 9.26
C GLY A 51 -4.37 20.11 9.59
N LEU A 52 -4.04 19.08 8.81
CA LEU A 52 -2.83 18.27 9.00
C LEU A 52 -1.59 18.90 8.34
N ARG A 53 -1.80 19.80 7.39
CA ARG A 53 -0.75 20.52 6.67
C ARG A 53 -1.11 22.01 6.59
N ARG A 54 -0.11 22.86 6.71
CA ARG A 54 -0.20 24.29 6.45
C ARG A 54 1.10 24.78 5.81
N THR A 55 1.08 25.96 5.24
CA THR A 55 2.27 26.60 4.69
C THR A 55 2.73 27.72 5.61
N GLU A 56 3.94 27.65 6.14
CA GLU A 56 4.56 28.71 6.95
C GLU A 56 5.88 29.15 6.30
N HIS A 57 6.04 30.45 6.11
CA HIS A 57 7.22 31.01 5.47
C HIS A 57 7.59 30.37 4.10
N GLY A 58 6.57 29.90 3.36
CA GLY A 58 6.76 29.23 2.07
C GLY A 58 7.16 27.75 2.14
N GLN A 59 7.24 27.18 3.36
CA GLN A 59 7.55 25.77 3.57
C GLN A 59 6.32 24.99 4.09
N PRO A 60 6.15 23.72 3.72
CA PRO A 60 5.12 22.88 4.28
C PRO A 60 5.43 22.57 5.74
N VAL A 61 4.43 22.70 6.61
CA VAL A 61 4.48 22.32 8.02
C VAL A 61 3.34 21.38 8.30
N TYR A 62 3.66 20.24 8.89
CA TYR A 62 2.69 19.19 9.22
C TYR A 62 2.37 19.19 10.71
N ASP A 63 1.20 18.65 11.06
CA ASP A 63 0.79 18.48 12.46
C ASP A 63 1.64 17.36 13.08
N GLU A 64 2.54 17.74 13.99
CA GLU A 64 3.48 16.84 14.67
C GLU A 64 2.81 15.68 15.41
N ARG A 65 1.54 15.83 15.82
CA ARG A 65 0.79 14.75 16.49
C ARG A 65 0.54 13.55 15.57
N HIS A 66 0.63 13.74 14.27
CA HIS A 66 0.36 12.75 13.23
C HIS A 66 1.61 12.38 12.42
N LEU A 67 2.69 13.14 12.57
CA LEU A 67 4.00 12.75 12.03
C LEU A 67 4.55 11.57 12.82
N CYS A 68 5.05 10.56 12.10
CA CYS A 68 5.84 9.53 12.72
C CYS A 68 7.26 10.07 12.97
N HIS A 69 7.57 10.36 14.23
CA HIS A 69 8.89 10.85 14.61
C HIS A 69 9.90 9.72 14.73
N SER A 70 11.19 10.10 14.76
CA SER A 70 12.28 9.17 15.11
C SER A 70 12.11 8.60 16.54
N PRO A 71 12.27 7.27 16.71
CA PRO A 71 12.64 6.32 15.68
C PRO A 71 11.45 5.89 14.82
N GLN A 72 11.56 6.08 13.51
CA GLN A 72 10.50 5.72 12.56
C GLN A 72 10.55 4.25 12.20
N GLU A 73 11.74 3.74 11.82
CA GLU A 73 11.92 2.40 11.32
C GLU A 73 13.24 1.79 11.79
N ARG A 74 13.29 0.44 11.88
CA ARG A 74 14.50 -0.30 12.22
C ARG A 74 14.53 -1.70 11.62
N LEU A 75 15.76 -2.20 11.41
CA LEU A 75 16.03 -3.51 10.83
C LEU A 75 16.73 -4.42 11.82
N PHE A 76 16.21 -5.62 12.09
CA PHE A 76 16.86 -6.65 12.87
C PHE A 76 17.77 -7.50 11.99
N ILE A 77 19.07 -7.36 12.15
CA ILE A 77 20.11 -8.10 11.41
C ILE A 77 21.29 -8.43 12.31
N GLY A 78 21.87 -9.60 12.17
CA GLY A 78 23.05 -9.99 12.98
C GLY A 78 22.77 -10.10 14.48
N GLY A 79 21.50 -10.25 14.90
CA GLY A 79 21.11 -10.39 16.31
C GLY A 79 20.88 -9.06 17.05
N GLN A 80 20.90 -7.94 16.36
CA GLN A 80 20.63 -6.60 16.93
C GLN A 80 19.80 -5.73 15.97
N TRP A 81 19.22 -4.66 16.52
CA TRP A 81 18.46 -3.69 15.76
C TRP A 81 19.37 -2.58 15.22
N HIS A 82 19.17 -2.21 13.97
CA HIS A 82 19.80 -1.08 13.30
C HIS A 82 18.75 -0.07 12.86
N ASP A 83 19.08 1.19 12.91
CA ASP A 83 18.22 2.28 12.47
C ASP A 83 18.09 2.27 10.93
N GLY A 84 16.85 2.48 10.44
CA GLY A 84 16.52 2.37 9.02
C GLY A 84 16.33 0.93 8.53
N LEU A 85 15.87 0.77 7.28
CA LEU A 85 15.59 -0.55 6.67
C LEU A 85 16.67 -1.01 5.69
N LEU A 86 17.54 -0.12 5.21
CA LEU A 86 18.64 -0.50 4.33
C LEU A 86 19.68 -1.30 5.13
N PRO A 87 20.03 -2.54 4.74
CA PRO A 87 20.99 -3.34 5.48
C PRO A 87 22.35 -2.61 5.65
N PRO A 88 22.79 -2.33 6.89
CA PRO A 88 24.03 -1.59 7.11
C PRO A 88 25.24 -2.45 6.74
N ILE A 89 26.23 -1.84 6.11
CA ILE A 89 27.41 -2.53 5.56
C ILE A 89 28.16 -3.33 6.63
N GLU A 90 28.29 -2.79 7.85
CA GLU A 90 28.98 -3.41 8.98
C GLU A 90 28.29 -4.69 9.49
N ALA A 91 26.97 -4.83 9.30
CA ALA A 91 26.23 -6.02 9.69
C ALA A 91 26.32 -7.16 8.66
N LEU A 92 26.84 -6.87 7.47
CA LEU A 92 26.98 -7.87 6.39
C LEU A 92 28.24 -8.72 6.56
N PRO A 93 28.27 -9.94 5.97
CA PRO A 93 29.49 -10.74 5.82
C PRO A 93 30.62 -9.93 5.18
N PHE A 94 31.84 -10.10 5.67
CA PHE A 94 32.99 -9.27 5.27
C PHE A 94 33.23 -9.26 3.75
N ASP A 95 33.07 -10.41 3.10
CA ASP A 95 33.23 -10.60 1.65
C ASP A 95 32.15 -9.89 0.80
N GLN A 96 31.01 -9.54 1.40
CA GLN A 96 29.90 -8.85 0.71
C GLN A 96 29.95 -7.32 0.87
N ARG A 97 30.69 -6.79 1.85
CA ARG A 97 30.67 -5.36 2.22
C ARG A 97 31.02 -4.44 1.06
N SER A 98 32.17 -4.68 0.44
CA SER A 98 32.69 -3.82 -0.62
C SER A 98 31.79 -3.77 -1.86
N ILE A 99 31.31 -4.93 -2.33
CA ILE A 99 30.41 -4.98 -3.47
C ILE A 99 29.05 -4.35 -3.16
N THR A 100 28.52 -4.57 -1.95
CA THR A 100 27.23 -3.98 -1.53
C THR A 100 27.31 -2.46 -1.48
N GLN A 101 28.37 -1.91 -0.86
CA GLN A 101 28.58 -0.48 -0.78
C GLN A 101 28.69 0.16 -2.18
N ALA A 102 29.45 -0.46 -3.08
CA ALA A 102 29.56 0.00 -4.47
C ALA A 102 28.20 -0.04 -5.20
N GLN A 103 27.42 -1.10 -4.99
CA GLN A 103 26.13 -1.26 -5.66
C GLN A 103 25.02 -0.38 -5.07
N TYR A 104 25.07 0.01 -3.81
CA TYR A 104 24.19 1.05 -3.28
C TYR A 104 24.40 2.36 -4.03
N GLN A 105 25.65 2.81 -4.20
CA GLN A 105 25.97 4.01 -4.96
C GLN A 105 25.60 3.88 -6.46
N GLN A 106 25.84 2.72 -7.06
CA GLN A 106 25.48 2.44 -8.44
C GLN A 106 23.98 2.47 -8.66
N PHE A 107 23.18 1.92 -7.75
CA PHE A 107 21.72 1.95 -7.81
C PHE A 107 21.19 3.37 -7.66
N SER A 108 21.69 4.14 -6.68
CA SER A 108 21.35 5.56 -6.51
C SER A 108 21.59 6.35 -7.81
N ALA A 109 22.77 6.17 -8.41
CA ALA A 109 23.10 6.82 -9.69
C ALA A 109 22.22 6.36 -10.85
N ALA A 110 21.80 5.08 -10.87
CA ALA A 110 20.93 4.54 -11.90
C ALA A 110 19.50 5.10 -11.79
N VAL A 111 18.95 5.22 -10.59
CA VAL A 111 17.67 5.89 -10.34
C VAL A 111 17.71 7.34 -10.79
N ARG A 112 18.70 8.11 -10.35
CA ARG A 112 18.87 9.52 -10.77
C ARG A 112 18.99 9.69 -12.28
N ARG A 113 19.70 8.79 -12.98
CA ARG A 113 19.84 8.83 -14.44
C ARG A 113 18.50 8.58 -15.16
N VAL A 114 17.66 7.70 -14.64
CA VAL A 114 16.34 7.38 -15.24
C VAL A 114 15.32 8.46 -14.90
N SER A 115 15.31 8.96 -13.66
CA SER A 115 14.30 9.92 -13.20
C SER A 115 14.39 11.25 -13.94
N GLY A 116 15.59 11.80 -14.17
CA GLY A 116 15.73 13.15 -14.71
C GLY A 116 14.85 14.16 -13.94
N ASP A 117 14.88 15.41 -14.34
CA ASP A 117 13.99 16.42 -13.75
C ASP A 117 12.54 16.13 -14.17
N GLU A 118 11.65 15.75 -13.23
CA GLU A 118 10.19 15.74 -13.38
C GLU A 118 9.52 14.52 -14.06
N THR A 119 10.22 13.42 -14.29
CA THR A 119 9.62 12.26 -14.99
C THR A 119 8.67 11.43 -14.11
N PHE A 120 8.93 11.35 -12.81
CA PHE A 120 8.18 10.52 -11.85
C PHE A 120 7.48 11.37 -10.81
N ALA A 121 6.23 11.03 -10.50
CA ALA A 121 5.41 11.72 -9.51
C ALA A 121 4.35 10.79 -8.92
N MET A 122 3.89 11.11 -7.73
CA MET A 122 2.70 10.53 -7.12
C MET A 122 1.60 11.61 -7.09
N PRO A 123 0.35 11.33 -7.51
CA PRO A 123 -0.09 10.08 -8.15
C PRO A 123 0.55 9.89 -9.55
N THR A 124 0.59 8.66 -10.03
CA THR A 124 1.26 8.29 -11.30
C THR A 124 0.72 9.05 -12.53
N ALA A 125 -0.54 9.46 -12.49
CA ALA A 125 -1.15 10.31 -13.55
C ALA A 125 -0.44 11.66 -13.73
N ARG A 126 0.32 12.11 -12.73
CA ARG A 126 1.12 13.34 -12.75
C ARG A 126 2.55 13.11 -13.28
N SER A 127 2.94 11.85 -13.45
CA SER A 127 4.23 11.49 -14.07
C SER A 127 4.24 11.84 -15.56
N SER A 128 5.34 12.37 -16.05
CA SER A 128 5.55 12.56 -17.47
C SER A 128 5.79 11.20 -18.15
N TRP A 129 5.19 10.98 -19.31
CA TRP A 129 5.42 9.77 -20.09
C TRP A 129 6.19 10.09 -21.38
N LYS A 130 7.31 9.40 -21.59
CA LYS A 130 8.17 9.54 -22.78
C LYS A 130 8.33 8.17 -23.45
N PRO A 131 8.52 8.07 -24.77
CA PRO A 131 8.68 6.77 -25.45
C PRO A 131 9.80 5.89 -24.90
N ALA A 132 10.86 6.46 -24.33
CA ALA A 132 11.94 5.71 -23.66
C ALA A 132 11.44 4.92 -22.42
N LEU A 133 10.35 5.34 -21.80
CA LEU A 133 9.76 4.67 -20.64
C LEU A 133 8.96 3.43 -21.03
N ASP A 134 8.54 3.28 -22.30
CA ASP A 134 7.89 2.06 -22.79
C ASP A 134 8.83 0.86 -22.61
N ALA A 135 10.12 1.02 -22.93
CA ALA A 135 11.12 -0.03 -22.74
C ALA A 135 11.35 -0.39 -21.27
N LEU A 136 11.28 0.61 -20.38
CA LEU A 136 11.40 0.40 -18.93
C LEU A 136 10.15 -0.31 -18.36
N ASP A 137 8.97 0.04 -18.84
CA ASP A 137 7.71 -0.63 -18.43
C ASP A 137 7.56 -2.05 -19.01
N ALA A 138 8.25 -2.35 -20.12
CA ALA A 138 8.12 -3.64 -20.80
C ALA A 138 8.87 -4.81 -20.15
N VAL A 139 9.78 -4.54 -19.22
CA VAL A 139 10.61 -5.55 -18.53
C VAL A 139 10.34 -5.56 -17.04
N THR A 140 10.67 -6.69 -16.38
CA THR A 140 10.58 -6.74 -14.90
C THR A 140 11.72 -5.96 -14.26
N PHE A 141 11.49 -5.53 -13.02
CA PHE A 141 12.53 -4.85 -12.24
C PHE A 141 13.75 -5.74 -12.01
N ALA A 142 13.53 -7.05 -11.79
CA ALA A 142 14.62 -8.03 -11.70
C ALA A 142 15.48 -8.05 -12.97
N GLN A 143 14.85 -8.11 -14.16
CA GLN A 143 15.57 -8.09 -15.44
C GLN A 143 16.36 -6.79 -15.65
N TRP A 144 15.78 -5.66 -15.27
CA TRP A 144 16.46 -4.37 -15.34
C TRP A 144 17.67 -4.30 -14.40
N LEU A 145 17.52 -4.79 -13.16
CA LEU A 145 18.61 -4.86 -12.19
C LEU A 145 19.75 -5.77 -12.66
N ASP A 146 19.42 -6.92 -13.27
CA ASP A 146 20.41 -7.83 -13.86
C ASP A 146 21.18 -7.14 -15.00
N ALA A 147 20.48 -6.43 -15.87
CA ALA A 147 21.10 -5.67 -16.97
C ALA A 147 22.01 -4.53 -16.47
N GLN A 148 21.78 -3.99 -15.27
CA GLN A 148 22.65 -3.01 -14.62
C GLN A 148 23.81 -3.65 -13.84
N GLY A 149 23.87 -4.99 -13.73
CA GLY A 149 24.88 -5.70 -12.92
C GLY A 149 24.66 -5.55 -11.41
N LEU A 150 23.45 -5.19 -10.98
CA LEU A 150 23.09 -4.96 -9.58
C LEU A 150 22.64 -6.28 -8.94
N ASN A 151 23.56 -7.03 -8.35
CA ASN A 151 23.33 -8.39 -7.85
C ASN A 151 23.75 -8.62 -6.40
N ALA A 152 24.21 -7.59 -5.66
CA ALA A 152 24.57 -7.70 -4.26
C ALA A 152 23.36 -8.17 -3.44
N PRO A 153 23.47 -9.25 -2.62
CA PRO A 153 22.33 -9.85 -1.94
C PRO A 153 21.55 -8.88 -1.05
N ALA A 154 22.24 -8.02 -0.31
CA ALA A 154 21.62 -7.06 0.59
C ALA A 154 20.83 -5.97 -0.18
N LEU A 155 21.36 -5.48 -1.31
CA LEU A 155 20.63 -4.56 -2.19
C LEU A 155 19.38 -5.25 -2.75
N ARG A 156 19.51 -6.47 -3.26
CA ARG A 156 18.38 -7.22 -3.81
C ARG A 156 17.31 -7.50 -2.78
N TRP A 157 17.70 -7.82 -1.55
CA TRP A 157 16.77 -7.99 -0.44
C TRP A 157 15.98 -6.70 -0.16
N TYR A 158 16.66 -5.57 -0.08
CA TYR A 158 15.99 -4.28 0.16
C TYR A 158 15.03 -3.89 -0.96
N LEU A 159 15.45 -4.06 -2.21
CA LEU A 159 14.60 -3.76 -3.37
C LEU A 159 13.41 -4.72 -3.49
N ASP A 160 13.57 -5.98 -3.09
CA ASP A 160 12.48 -6.95 -2.99
C ASP A 160 11.50 -6.57 -1.88
N TYR A 161 12.01 -6.15 -0.72
CA TYR A 161 11.19 -5.61 0.37
C TYR A 161 10.35 -4.43 -0.11
N CYS A 162 10.95 -3.40 -0.70
CA CYS A 162 10.24 -2.22 -1.20
C CYS A 162 9.15 -2.58 -2.24
N CYS A 163 9.43 -3.50 -3.16
CA CYS A 163 8.43 -3.95 -4.13
C CYS A 163 7.29 -4.70 -3.48
N ARG A 164 7.56 -5.54 -2.48
CA ARG A 164 6.50 -6.27 -1.78
C ARG A 164 5.68 -5.38 -0.89
N ASP A 165 6.27 -4.38 -0.26
CA ASP A 165 5.58 -3.40 0.55
C ASP A 165 4.59 -2.56 -0.28
N ASP A 166 5.05 -1.91 -1.34
CA ASP A 166 4.21 -1.02 -2.17
C ASP A 166 3.31 -1.75 -3.18
N TYR A 167 3.69 -2.95 -3.64
CA TYR A 167 3.01 -3.64 -4.76
C TYR A 167 2.56 -5.06 -4.45
N GLY A 168 2.85 -5.57 -3.27
CA GLY A 168 2.47 -6.90 -2.84
C GLY A 168 3.22 -8.04 -3.51
N ALA A 169 4.18 -7.78 -4.39
CA ALA A 169 4.95 -8.78 -5.15
C ALA A 169 6.40 -8.34 -5.36
N GLY A 170 7.31 -9.30 -5.56
CA GLY A 170 8.73 -9.03 -5.73
C GLY A 170 9.13 -8.53 -7.14
N PRO A 171 10.41 -8.16 -7.31
CA PRO A 171 10.96 -7.58 -8.54
C PRO A 171 10.80 -8.46 -9.80
N ALA A 172 10.58 -9.77 -9.63
CA ALA A 172 10.35 -10.69 -10.74
C ALA A 172 8.97 -10.51 -11.41
N GLN A 173 8.03 -9.84 -10.75
CA GLN A 173 6.70 -9.53 -11.27
C GLN A 173 6.46 -8.05 -11.53
N VAL A 174 7.08 -7.18 -10.73
CA VAL A 174 6.93 -5.72 -10.82
C VAL A 174 7.69 -5.20 -12.03
N SER A 175 7.12 -4.27 -12.81
CA SER A 175 7.81 -3.65 -13.94
C SER A 175 8.99 -2.79 -13.46
N ALA A 176 10.00 -2.64 -14.31
CA ALA A 176 11.15 -1.81 -13.98
C ALA A 176 10.75 -0.33 -13.82
N TRP A 177 9.75 0.12 -14.57
CA TRP A 177 9.21 1.46 -14.38
C TRP A 177 8.68 1.66 -12.95
N ALA A 178 7.90 0.70 -12.45
CA ALA A 178 7.34 0.76 -11.10
C ALA A 178 8.44 0.66 -10.02
N GLY A 179 9.40 -0.25 -10.20
CA GLY A 179 10.53 -0.39 -9.27
C GLY A 179 11.39 0.86 -9.16
N VAL A 180 11.62 1.58 -10.27
CA VAL A 180 12.31 2.88 -10.26
C VAL A 180 11.40 3.97 -9.71
N HIS A 181 10.11 3.96 -10.07
CA HIS A 181 9.12 4.95 -9.61
C HIS A 181 9.01 4.99 -8.08
N TYR A 182 9.12 3.85 -7.40
CA TYR A 182 9.12 3.79 -5.92
C TYR A 182 10.07 4.81 -5.30
N PHE A 183 11.29 4.89 -5.82
CA PHE A 183 12.31 5.83 -5.35
C PHE A 183 12.18 7.21 -5.99
N ALA A 184 12.01 7.26 -7.29
CA ALA A 184 12.10 8.50 -8.07
C ALA A 184 10.90 9.45 -7.89
N SER A 185 9.76 8.96 -7.46
CA SER A 185 8.55 9.77 -7.17
C SER A 185 8.50 10.33 -5.74
N ARG A 186 9.42 9.88 -4.90
CA ARG A 186 9.63 10.33 -3.51
C ARG A 186 10.96 11.08 -3.43
N HIS A 187 11.80 10.78 -2.44
CA HIS A 187 13.08 11.49 -2.23
C HIS A 187 14.29 10.79 -2.87
N GLY A 188 14.09 9.75 -3.65
CA GLY A 188 15.15 8.99 -4.30
C GLY A 188 15.62 7.79 -3.45
N PHE A 189 16.73 7.18 -3.88
CA PHE A 189 17.42 6.18 -3.09
C PHE A 189 18.69 6.82 -2.50
N HIS A 190 18.78 6.83 -1.18
CA HIS A 190 19.91 7.38 -0.44
C HIS A 190 20.89 6.26 -0.08
N ALA A 191 22.03 6.24 -0.77
CA ALA A 191 23.12 5.35 -0.39
C ALA A 191 23.84 5.90 0.86
N PRO A 192 24.41 5.05 1.72
CA PRO A 192 25.16 5.50 2.88
C PRO A 192 26.27 6.48 2.47
N GLY A 193 26.26 7.68 3.06
CA GLY A 193 27.20 8.77 2.77
C GLY A 193 26.77 9.78 1.71
N ASP A 194 25.54 9.67 1.16
CA ASP A 194 25.01 10.65 0.17
C ASP A 194 24.67 12.02 0.78
N GLY A 195 24.77 12.21 2.08
CA GLY A 195 24.73 13.53 2.73
C GLY A 195 23.36 14.15 2.94
N ASP A 196 22.30 13.53 2.46
CA ASP A 196 20.90 13.93 2.73
C ASP A 196 20.32 12.99 3.80
N ASP A 197 20.33 13.46 5.04
CA ASP A 197 19.72 12.77 6.18
C ASP A 197 18.20 13.02 6.30
N GLU A 198 17.58 13.69 5.33
CA GLU A 198 16.13 13.84 5.32
C GLU A 198 15.48 12.50 4.97
N ARG A 199 15.04 11.82 6.03
CA ARG A 199 14.20 10.63 5.88
C ARG A 199 12.83 11.01 5.36
N ASP A 200 12.27 10.16 4.52
CA ASP A 200 10.89 10.30 4.08
C ASP A 200 9.95 10.28 5.29
N GLY A 201 9.43 11.43 5.68
CA GLY A 201 8.45 11.52 6.74
C GLY A 201 7.15 10.83 6.34
N VAL A 202 6.47 10.23 7.31
CA VAL A 202 5.14 9.65 7.11
C VAL A 202 4.15 10.19 8.12
N LEU A 203 2.90 10.31 7.70
CA LEU A 203 1.77 10.52 8.60
C LEU A 203 1.19 9.15 8.96
N THR A 204 0.93 8.93 10.25
CA THR A 204 0.36 7.68 10.71
C THR A 204 -0.59 7.89 11.90
N TRP A 205 -1.48 6.92 12.11
CA TRP A 205 -2.49 6.90 13.16
C TRP A 205 -2.56 5.51 13.77
N PRO A 206 -2.96 5.35 15.03
CA PRO A 206 -3.10 4.03 15.65
C PRO A 206 -3.95 3.06 14.81
N GLU A 207 -5.06 3.54 14.22
CA GLU A 207 -5.93 2.79 13.32
C GLU A 207 -5.49 2.79 11.85
N GLY A 208 -4.31 3.31 11.56
CA GLY A 208 -3.81 3.48 10.19
C GLY A 208 -4.66 4.43 9.36
N ASN A 209 -4.69 4.24 8.05
CA ASN A 209 -5.43 5.08 7.11
C ASN A 209 -6.95 5.05 7.28
N ALA A 210 -7.48 4.23 8.22
CA ALA A 210 -8.87 4.30 8.63
C ALA A 210 -9.24 5.68 9.20
N TRP A 211 -8.28 6.37 9.79
CA TRP A 211 -8.48 7.74 10.23
C TRP A 211 -8.87 8.66 9.05
N LEU A 212 -8.11 8.62 7.96
CA LEU A 212 -8.40 9.38 6.74
C LEU A 212 -9.74 8.98 6.11
N SER A 213 -10.01 7.68 6.02
CA SER A 213 -11.28 7.16 5.49
C SER A 213 -12.48 7.66 6.28
N ARG A 214 -12.38 7.74 7.61
CA ARG A 214 -13.44 8.31 8.45
C ARG A 214 -13.62 9.82 8.22
N GLN A 215 -12.54 10.59 8.05
CA GLN A 215 -12.64 12.01 7.73
C GLN A 215 -13.36 12.23 6.39
N LEU A 216 -13.04 11.43 5.37
CA LEU A 216 -13.70 11.49 4.06
C LEU A 216 -15.17 11.04 4.12
N ALA A 217 -15.51 10.08 4.96
CA ALA A 217 -16.86 9.55 5.11
C ALA A 217 -17.77 10.46 5.95
N ALA A 218 -17.23 11.15 6.96
CA ALA A 218 -18.01 11.94 7.92
C ALA A 218 -18.96 12.97 7.29
N PRO A 219 -18.60 13.74 6.24
CA PRO A 219 -19.48 14.69 5.60
C PRO A 219 -20.66 14.05 4.84
N LEU A 220 -20.63 12.74 4.58
CA LEU A 220 -21.70 12.03 3.86
C LEU A 220 -22.91 11.79 4.76
N GLY A 221 -22.73 11.55 6.06
CA GLY A 221 -23.84 11.26 6.98
C GLY A 221 -24.70 10.12 6.46
N ASP A 222 -26.02 10.30 6.44
CA ASP A 222 -27.00 9.29 5.97
C ASP A 222 -26.90 8.96 4.47
N ARG A 223 -26.14 9.73 3.71
CA ARG A 223 -25.86 9.44 2.30
C ARG A 223 -24.87 8.28 2.11
N LEU A 224 -24.17 7.86 3.17
CA LEU A 224 -23.33 6.65 3.18
C LEU A 224 -24.11 5.49 3.79
N ARG A 225 -24.38 4.47 2.97
CA ARG A 225 -25.06 3.24 3.37
C ARG A 225 -24.08 2.07 3.35
N THR A 226 -23.74 1.60 4.52
CA THR A 226 -22.84 0.45 4.74
C THR A 226 -23.59 -0.87 4.82
N GLY A 227 -22.92 -2.01 4.67
CA GLY A 227 -23.54 -3.31 4.59
C GLY A 227 -24.43 -3.49 3.35
N CYS A 228 -24.01 -2.93 2.22
CA CYS A 228 -24.76 -2.88 0.98
C CYS A 228 -23.98 -3.52 -0.16
N ILE A 229 -24.46 -4.65 -0.68
CA ILE A 229 -23.82 -5.39 -1.78
C ILE A 229 -24.41 -4.92 -3.12
N ALA A 230 -23.59 -4.32 -3.98
CA ALA A 230 -23.97 -4.10 -5.38
C ALA A 230 -24.04 -5.46 -6.10
N LEU A 231 -25.19 -5.74 -6.72
CA LEU A 231 -25.47 -7.01 -7.40
C LEU A 231 -25.34 -6.90 -8.91
N ARG A 232 -25.77 -5.76 -9.46
CA ARG A 232 -25.88 -5.54 -10.90
C ARG A 232 -25.87 -4.05 -11.20
N VAL A 233 -25.23 -3.66 -12.30
CA VAL A 233 -25.21 -2.29 -12.82
C VAL A 233 -25.67 -2.29 -14.27
N GLY A 234 -26.73 -1.52 -14.55
CA GLY A 234 -27.23 -1.27 -15.89
C GLY A 234 -26.93 0.14 -16.33
N GLU A 235 -26.73 0.35 -17.63
CA GLU A 235 -26.56 1.66 -18.25
C GLU A 235 -27.56 1.82 -19.42
N SER A 236 -28.24 2.94 -19.44
CA SER A 236 -29.11 3.33 -20.54
C SER A 236 -28.61 4.61 -21.23
N ARG A 237 -29.31 5.07 -22.24
CA ARG A 237 -29.01 6.37 -22.87
C ARG A 237 -29.18 7.55 -21.90
N PHE A 238 -30.06 7.42 -20.92
CA PHE A 238 -30.52 8.53 -20.08
C PHE A 238 -30.01 8.47 -18.66
N ASP A 239 -29.77 7.27 -18.14
CA ASP A 239 -29.44 7.00 -16.74
C ASP A 239 -28.56 5.76 -16.58
N ALA A 240 -28.06 5.58 -15.37
CA ALA A 240 -27.47 4.34 -14.88
C ALA A 240 -28.28 3.83 -13.68
N SER A 241 -28.31 2.52 -13.49
CA SER A 241 -29.00 1.89 -12.36
C SER A 241 -28.10 0.89 -11.66
N VAL A 242 -28.29 0.72 -10.35
CA VAL A 242 -27.63 -0.31 -9.55
C VAL A 242 -28.67 -1.04 -8.69
N ASP A 243 -28.62 -2.36 -8.71
CA ASP A 243 -29.35 -3.21 -7.77
C ASP A 243 -28.46 -3.46 -6.55
N VAL A 244 -28.94 -3.10 -5.36
CA VAL A 244 -28.19 -3.15 -4.10
C VAL A 244 -28.93 -4.01 -3.10
N LEU A 245 -28.27 -5.04 -2.57
CA LEU A 245 -28.78 -5.82 -1.44
C LEU A 245 -28.31 -5.20 -0.13
N ASN A 246 -29.23 -4.80 0.71
CA ASN A 246 -28.96 -4.44 2.09
C ASN A 246 -28.88 -5.74 2.91
N VAL A 247 -27.70 -6.06 3.46
CA VAL A 247 -27.46 -7.32 4.19
C VAL A 247 -28.21 -7.39 5.52
N ARG A 248 -28.55 -6.25 6.12
CA ARG A 248 -29.29 -6.20 7.40
C ARG A 248 -30.77 -6.46 7.22
N THR A 249 -31.37 -5.89 6.18
CA THR A 249 -32.81 -6.03 5.90
C THR A 249 -33.13 -7.16 4.94
N GLN A 250 -32.12 -7.74 4.28
CA GLN A 250 -32.25 -8.76 3.22
C GLN A 250 -33.14 -8.29 2.04
N GLN A 251 -33.21 -6.98 1.82
CA GLN A 251 -33.99 -6.38 0.74
C GLN A 251 -33.08 -5.93 -0.39
N VAL A 252 -33.54 -6.13 -1.62
CA VAL A 252 -32.88 -5.60 -2.82
C VAL A 252 -33.61 -4.32 -3.24
N GLU A 253 -32.86 -3.25 -3.39
CA GLU A 253 -33.33 -1.95 -3.84
C GLU A 253 -32.68 -1.62 -5.19
N ARG A 254 -33.47 -1.07 -6.12
CA ARG A 254 -32.95 -0.49 -7.36
C ARG A 254 -32.81 1.00 -7.21
N TRP A 255 -31.63 1.50 -7.44
CA TRP A 255 -31.31 2.93 -7.47
C TRP A 255 -30.99 3.36 -8.89
N THR A 256 -31.49 4.53 -9.29
CA THR A 256 -31.28 5.09 -10.63
C THR A 256 -30.79 6.54 -10.49
N ALA A 257 -29.78 6.89 -11.26
CA ALA A 257 -29.18 8.23 -11.25
C ALA A 257 -28.70 8.62 -12.66
N PRO A 258 -28.58 9.92 -12.98
CA PRO A 258 -27.96 10.37 -14.22
C PRO A 258 -26.52 9.90 -14.40
N GLN A 259 -25.76 9.74 -13.29
CA GLN A 259 -24.39 9.28 -13.27
C GLN A 259 -24.18 8.26 -12.15
N LEU A 260 -23.32 7.28 -12.39
CA LEU A 260 -22.91 6.26 -11.43
C LEU A 260 -21.39 6.14 -11.42
N VAL A 261 -20.80 6.11 -10.23
CA VAL A 261 -19.36 5.91 -10.06
C VAL A 261 -19.12 4.54 -9.45
N LEU A 262 -18.36 3.69 -10.16
CA LEU A 262 -17.90 2.40 -9.70
C LEU A 262 -16.50 2.56 -9.06
N ALA A 263 -16.47 2.69 -7.73
CA ALA A 263 -15.26 2.78 -6.93
C ALA A 263 -14.83 1.39 -6.38
N VAL A 264 -15.08 0.34 -7.14
CA VAL A 264 -14.76 -1.04 -6.82
C VAL A 264 -13.60 -1.53 -7.69
N PRO A 265 -12.85 -2.58 -7.29
CA PRO A 265 -11.82 -3.19 -8.15
C PRO A 265 -12.37 -3.48 -9.55
N LEU A 266 -11.55 -3.27 -10.59
CA LEU A 266 -12.02 -3.39 -11.98
C LEU A 266 -12.54 -4.80 -12.32
N PHE A 267 -11.99 -5.85 -11.68
CA PHE A 267 -12.51 -7.21 -11.87
C PHE A 267 -13.90 -7.42 -11.23
N ILE A 268 -14.27 -6.65 -10.22
CA ILE A 268 -15.63 -6.60 -9.67
C ILE A 268 -16.52 -5.79 -10.58
N ALA A 269 -16.08 -4.61 -11.04
CA ALA A 269 -16.84 -3.80 -12.00
C ALA A 269 -17.22 -4.58 -13.26
N ALA A 270 -16.29 -5.39 -13.78
CA ALA A 270 -16.55 -6.24 -14.96
C ALA A 270 -17.62 -7.31 -14.74
N ARG A 271 -17.86 -7.70 -13.49
CA ARG A 271 -18.92 -8.67 -13.13
C ARG A 271 -20.27 -8.01 -12.84
N LEU A 272 -20.25 -6.75 -12.37
CA LEU A 272 -21.45 -6.01 -12.04
C LEU A 272 -22.16 -5.45 -13.27
N LEU A 273 -21.40 -5.05 -14.29
CA LEU A 273 -21.94 -4.43 -15.50
C LEU A 273 -22.63 -5.45 -16.41
N ASP A 274 -23.84 -5.15 -16.84
CA ASP A 274 -24.57 -5.96 -17.82
C ASP A 274 -23.84 -6.10 -19.16
N ALA A 275 -23.16 -5.04 -19.58
CA ALA A 275 -22.39 -4.96 -20.81
C ALA A 275 -21.04 -4.26 -20.53
N PRO A 276 -20.04 -4.98 -19.99
CA PRO A 276 -18.74 -4.39 -19.69
C PRO A 276 -18.06 -3.93 -20.99
N PRO A 277 -17.50 -2.71 -21.03
CA PRO A 277 -16.77 -2.24 -22.21
C PRO A 277 -15.54 -3.12 -22.50
N ALA A 278 -15.18 -3.27 -23.78
CA ALA A 278 -14.05 -4.09 -24.18
C ALA A 278 -12.74 -3.70 -23.47
N ALA A 279 -12.52 -2.41 -23.24
CA ALA A 279 -11.37 -1.91 -22.49
C ALA A 279 -11.32 -2.48 -21.07
N LEU A 280 -12.48 -2.60 -20.37
CA LEU A 280 -12.54 -3.18 -19.03
C LEU A 280 -12.15 -4.66 -19.03
N THR A 281 -12.68 -5.43 -19.97
CA THR A 281 -12.35 -6.85 -20.14
C THR A 281 -10.85 -7.06 -20.42
N GLN A 282 -10.27 -6.22 -21.28
CA GLN A 282 -8.85 -6.24 -21.61
C GLN A 282 -7.97 -5.87 -20.40
N ALA A 283 -8.33 -4.80 -19.69
CA ALA A 283 -7.61 -4.38 -18.49
C ALA A 283 -7.60 -5.48 -17.42
N VAL A 284 -8.78 -6.04 -17.11
CA VAL A 284 -8.92 -7.12 -16.11
C VAL A 284 -8.10 -8.37 -16.49
N ALA A 285 -8.05 -8.74 -17.77
CA ALA A 285 -7.25 -9.87 -18.23
C ALA A 285 -5.73 -9.66 -18.02
N ALA A 286 -5.25 -8.42 -18.13
CA ALA A 286 -3.85 -8.06 -17.96
C ALA A 286 -3.44 -7.90 -16.48
N MET A 287 -4.37 -7.50 -15.62
CA MET A 287 -4.10 -7.20 -14.21
C MET A 287 -3.81 -8.43 -13.35
N ARG A 288 -3.01 -8.22 -12.34
CA ARG A 288 -2.74 -9.19 -11.26
C ARG A 288 -2.92 -8.48 -9.92
N HIS A 289 -3.44 -9.20 -8.92
CA HIS A 289 -3.62 -8.67 -7.58
C HIS A 289 -2.95 -9.59 -6.55
N ALA A 290 -2.14 -9.01 -5.69
CA ALA A 290 -1.48 -9.74 -4.61
C ALA A 290 -2.47 -10.05 -3.48
N PRO A 291 -2.48 -11.29 -2.95
CA PRO A 291 -3.11 -11.57 -1.67
C PRO A 291 -2.24 -11.07 -0.53
N TRP A 292 -2.88 -10.66 0.57
CA TRP A 292 -2.23 -10.17 1.79
C TRP A 292 -2.84 -10.78 3.03
N LEU A 293 -1.99 -10.96 4.03
CA LEU A 293 -2.39 -11.24 5.40
C LEU A 293 -1.96 -10.05 6.28
N VAL A 294 -2.89 -9.53 7.07
CA VAL A 294 -2.62 -8.57 8.14
C VAL A 294 -2.95 -9.22 9.46
N ALA A 295 -2.00 -9.22 10.39
CA ALA A 295 -2.17 -9.85 11.70
C ALA A 295 -2.01 -8.81 12.81
N ASN A 296 -3.06 -8.64 13.62
CA ASN A 296 -3.03 -7.78 14.80
C ASN A 296 -2.77 -8.64 16.04
N LEU A 297 -1.65 -8.41 16.71
CA LEU A 297 -1.20 -9.14 17.89
C LEU A 297 -1.38 -8.26 19.12
N GLN A 298 -2.35 -8.60 19.98
CA GLN A 298 -2.53 -7.94 21.27
C GLN A 298 -1.53 -8.48 22.28
N LEU A 299 -0.71 -7.61 22.84
CA LEU A 299 0.23 -7.91 23.92
C LEU A 299 -0.28 -7.36 25.25
N GLU A 300 -0.11 -8.13 26.32
CA GLU A 300 -0.43 -7.70 27.70
C GLU A 300 0.64 -6.79 28.29
N GLN A 301 1.86 -6.89 27.80
CA GLN A 301 3.04 -6.13 28.22
C GLN A 301 3.87 -5.74 27.00
N ALA A 302 4.65 -4.67 27.12
CA ALA A 302 5.65 -4.32 26.11
C ALA A 302 6.67 -5.43 25.93
N LEU A 303 7.16 -5.59 24.70
CA LEU A 303 8.30 -6.49 24.42
C LEU A 303 9.55 -6.00 25.13
N ASP A 304 10.43 -6.96 25.48
CA ASP A 304 11.72 -6.62 26.08
C ASP A 304 12.65 -5.95 25.06
N ASP A 305 13.35 -4.90 25.50
CA ASP A 305 14.32 -4.23 24.65
C ASP A 305 15.44 -5.17 24.25
N ARG A 306 15.88 -5.03 23.01
CA ARG A 306 16.99 -5.77 22.42
C ARG A 306 18.12 -4.81 22.09
N PRO A 307 19.40 -5.30 22.02
CA PRO A 307 20.52 -4.45 21.64
C PRO A 307 20.32 -3.74 20.29
N GLY A 308 20.82 -2.51 20.19
CA GLY A 308 20.81 -1.70 18.97
C GLY A 308 19.82 -0.54 19.01
N ALA A 309 19.20 -0.25 17.88
CA ALA A 309 18.24 0.84 17.75
C ALA A 309 17.03 0.66 18.68
N PRO A 310 16.50 1.74 19.26
CA PRO A 310 15.36 1.69 20.18
C PRO A 310 14.08 1.24 19.46
N PRO A 311 13.02 0.86 20.22
CA PRO A 311 11.72 0.53 19.64
C PRO A 311 11.22 1.62 18.68
N SER A 312 10.86 1.20 17.46
CA SER A 312 10.43 2.07 16.36
C SER A 312 8.98 1.78 15.99
N TRP A 313 8.40 2.68 15.21
CA TRP A 313 7.08 2.46 14.65
C TRP A 313 7.06 1.27 13.69
N ASP A 314 7.98 1.24 12.71
CA ASP A 314 8.15 0.10 11.78
C ASP A 314 9.36 -0.75 12.15
N ASN A 315 9.20 -2.07 12.10
CA ASN A 315 10.17 -3.03 12.61
C ASN A 315 10.27 -4.23 11.66
N VAL A 316 11.39 -4.39 10.99
CA VAL A 316 11.58 -5.42 9.96
C VAL A 316 12.69 -6.40 10.37
N VAL A 317 12.48 -7.69 10.06
CA VAL A 317 13.45 -8.74 10.34
C VAL A 317 14.16 -9.16 9.05
N TYR A 318 15.46 -8.92 8.96
CA TYR A 318 16.26 -9.35 7.82
C TYR A 318 16.32 -10.88 7.71
N SER A 319 16.13 -11.38 6.52
CA SER A 319 16.24 -12.82 6.26
C SER A 319 16.90 -13.08 4.92
N THR A 320 18.02 -13.80 4.95
CA THR A 320 18.72 -14.26 3.74
C THR A 320 18.07 -15.51 3.12
N GLN A 321 17.22 -16.21 3.87
CA GLN A 321 16.54 -17.44 3.39
C GLN A 321 15.35 -17.13 2.48
N SER A 322 15.09 -15.88 2.24
CA SER A 322 13.86 -15.43 1.60
C SER A 322 14.03 -14.84 0.21
N ALA A 323 14.48 -15.62 -0.72
CA ALA A 323 13.79 -15.65 -2.00
C ALA A 323 12.38 -16.19 -1.68
N GLY A 324 11.42 -15.30 -1.35
CA GLY A 324 10.04 -15.68 -1.05
C GLY A 324 9.54 -15.52 0.40
N SER A 325 10.26 -14.88 1.32
CA SER A 325 9.64 -14.49 2.61
C SER A 325 8.52 -13.49 2.36
N ALA A 326 7.30 -13.85 2.72
CA ALA A 326 6.15 -12.97 2.59
C ALA A 326 6.09 -11.90 3.69
N ALA A 327 6.81 -12.11 4.81
CA ALA A 327 6.80 -11.21 5.97
C ALA A 327 7.48 -9.88 5.64
N LEU A 328 6.82 -8.78 6.00
CA LEU A 328 7.30 -7.41 5.86
C LEU A 328 7.61 -6.75 7.21
N GLY A 329 7.52 -7.52 8.32
CA GLY A 329 7.67 -6.97 9.65
C GLY A 329 6.36 -6.55 10.27
N TYR A 330 6.43 -5.61 11.20
CA TYR A 330 5.27 -5.13 11.95
C TYR A 330 5.40 -3.65 12.32
N VAL A 331 4.25 -2.99 12.47
CA VAL A 331 4.16 -1.65 13.06
C VAL A 331 3.56 -1.72 14.47
N ASP A 332 3.98 -0.80 15.36
CA ASP A 332 3.39 -0.65 16.69
C ASP A 332 2.31 0.42 16.65
N ALA A 333 1.04 0.05 16.74
CA ALA A 333 -0.09 0.96 16.76
C ALA A 333 -0.02 2.00 17.89
N MET A 334 0.68 1.70 18.98
CA MET A 334 0.79 2.58 20.14
C MET A 334 2.10 3.39 20.20
N HIS A 335 2.92 3.35 19.14
CA HIS A 335 4.21 4.05 19.07
C HIS A 335 4.07 5.57 19.36
N GLN A 336 3.05 6.23 18.81
CA GLN A 336 2.78 7.65 19.03
C GLN A 336 1.94 7.92 20.29
N SER A 337 1.76 6.92 21.16
CA SER A 337 1.04 7.10 22.43
C SER A 337 1.81 8.02 23.37
N THR A 338 1.12 8.95 23.98
CA THR A 338 1.67 9.84 25.02
C THR A 338 1.70 9.20 26.43
N ARG A 339 1.55 7.87 26.52
CA ARG A 339 1.63 7.15 27.80
C ARG A 339 3.02 7.30 28.41
N PRO A 340 3.10 7.57 29.74
CA PRO A 340 4.40 7.81 30.40
C PRO A 340 5.23 6.55 30.59
N HIS A 341 4.63 5.35 30.44
CA HIS A 341 5.28 4.07 30.64
C HIS A 341 4.89 3.07 29.53
N PRO A 342 5.80 2.17 29.15
CA PRO A 342 5.46 1.03 28.31
C PRO A 342 4.34 0.20 28.94
N GLY A 343 3.51 -0.43 28.11
CA GLY A 343 2.38 -1.22 28.57
C GLY A 343 1.77 -2.07 27.46
N PRO A 344 0.51 -2.51 27.63
CA PRO A 344 -0.18 -3.25 26.58
C PRO A 344 -0.15 -2.50 25.24
N THR A 345 0.04 -3.24 24.15
CA THR A 345 0.05 -2.70 22.79
C THR A 345 -0.59 -3.65 21.79
N VAL A 346 -0.81 -3.18 20.57
CA VAL A 346 -1.15 -4.01 19.42
C VAL A 346 -0.05 -3.83 18.37
N LEU A 347 0.59 -4.93 18.00
CA LEU A 347 1.52 -4.98 16.89
C LEU A 347 0.77 -5.46 15.65
N THR A 348 0.93 -4.77 14.53
CA THR A 348 0.29 -5.15 13.27
C THR A 348 1.34 -5.66 12.30
N ALA A 349 1.35 -6.97 12.07
CA ALA A 349 2.28 -7.63 11.14
C ALA A 349 1.67 -7.74 9.74
N TYR A 350 2.50 -7.58 8.72
CA TYR A 350 2.12 -7.57 7.31
C TYR A 350 2.83 -8.66 6.52
N TRP A 351 2.06 -9.38 5.70
CA TRP A 351 2.58 -10.44 4.84
C TRP A 351 2.06 -10.25 3.41
N ALA A 352 2.97 -9.94 2.47
CA ALA A 352 2.69 -9.81 1.05
C ALA A 352 2.85 -11.15 0.35
N LEU A 353 1.75 -11.74 -0.12
CA LEU A 353 1.71 -13.10 -0.65
C LEU A 353 1.73 -13.14 -2.19
N GLY A 354 2.20 -12.08 -2.86
CA GLY A 354 2.24 -12.01 -4.32
C GLY A 354 3.21 -13.01 -4.97
N GLY A 355 4.32 -13.34 -4.28
CA GLY A 355 5.32 -14.28 -4.78
C GLY A 355 6.06 -13.79 -6.02
N ASP A 356 6.67 -14.73 -6.77
CA ASP A 356 7.57 -14.44 -7.89
C ASP A 356 6.99 -14.78 -9.26
N SER A 357 5.79 -15.36 -9.31
CA SER A 357 5.13 -15.77 -10.56
C SER A 357 3.62 -15.85 -10.42
N SER A 358 2.90 -15.85 -11.53
CA SER A 358 1.44 -16.03 -11.54
C SER A 358 0.97 -17.35 -10.94
N ALA A 359 1.74 -18.43 -11.10
CA ALA A 359 1.42 -19.73 -10.50
C ALA A 359 1.60 -19.68 -8.98
N HIS A 360 2.67 -19.06 -8.49
CA HIS A 360 2.92 -18.85 -7.08
C HIS A 360 1.82 -17.98 -6.46
N LEU A 361 1.47 -16.87 -7.11
CA LEU A 361 0.38 -15.98 -6.72
C LEU A 361 -0.95 -16.73 -6.49
N GLN A 362 -1.33 -17.61 -7.44
CA GLN A 362 -2.55 -18.40 -7.34
C GLN A 362 -2.49 -19.41 -6.19
N SER A 363 -1.34 -20.08 -6.02
CA SER A 363 -1.16 -21.04 -4.92
C SER A 363 -1.19 -20.37 -3.54
N GLN A 364 -0.57 -19.20 -3.40
CA GLN A 364 -0.61 -18.43 -2.15
C GLN A 364 -2.01 -17.91 -1.83
N ARG A 365 -2.78 -17.48 -2.84
CA ARG A 365 -4.18 -17.09 -2.65
C ARG A 365 -5.03 -18.27 -2.18
N ALA A 366 -4.85 -19.43 -2.79
CA ALA A 366 -5.55 -20.66 -2.38
C ALA A 366 -5.16 -21.06 -0.95
N ARG A 367 -3.87 -20.98 -0.61
CA ARG A 367 -3.37 -21.23 0.74
C ARG A 367 -3.96 -20.25 1.75
N LEU A 368 -3.97 -18.94 1.43
CA LEU A 368 -4.55 -17.92 2.31
C LEU A 368 -6.03 -18.18 2.63
N LEU A 369 -6.78 -18.68 1.64
CA LEU A 369 -8.19 -19.03 1.80
C LEU A 369 -8.41 -20.32 2.60
N ASN A 370 -7.63 -21.38 2.33
CA ASN A 370 -7.90 -22.73 2.78
C ASN A 370 -7.22 -23.09 4.11
N GLU A 371 -6.05 -22.51 4.42
CA GLU A 371 -5.37 -22.78 5.67
C GLU A 371 -6.14 -22.22 6.86
N PRO A 372 -6.23 -22.96 7.98
CA PRO A 372 -6.92 -22.50 9.17
C PRO A 372 -6.19 -21.30 9.82
N TRP A 373 -6.95 -20.53 10.61
CA TRP A 373 -6.43 -19.38 11.36
C TRP A 373 -5.17 -19.72 12.16
N SER A 374 -5.17 -20.88 12.86
CA SER A 374 -4.06 -21.27 13.73
C SER A 374 -2.72 -21.45 13.01
N VAL A 375 -2.74 -21.90 11.75
CA VAL A 375 -1.52 -22.04 10.94
C VAL A 375 -0.94 -20.66 10.63
N TRP A 376 -1.76 -19.71 10.20
CA TRP A 376 -1.30 -18.37 9.90
C TRP A 376 -0.84 -17.61 11.15
N ALA A 377 -1.59 -17.73 12.27
CA ALA A 377 -1.21 -17.10 13.53
C ALA A 377 0.15 -17.62 14.02
N GLN A 378 0.38 -18.95 13.94
CA GLN A 378 1.65 -19.55 14.35
C GLN A 378 2.80 -19.06 13.47
N LEU A 379 2.64 -19.01 12.13
CA LEU A 379 3.66 -18.53 11.22
C LEU A 379 4.07 -17.07 11.52
N VAL A 380 3.10 -16.21 11.82
CA VAL A 380 3.38 -14.81 12.18
C VAL A 380 4.13 -14.73 13.49
N VAL A 381 3.70 -15.47 14.51
CA VAL A 381 4.36 -15.50 15.83
C VAL A 381 5.78 -16.04 15.72
N ASP A 382 6.00 -17.11 14.97
CA ASP A 382 7.32 -17.72 14.78
C ASP A 382 8.31 -16.75 14.07
N ASP A 383 7.81 -16.01 13.06
CA ASP A 383 8.65 -15.02 12.36
C ASP A 383 9.05 -13.86 13.28
N MET A 384 8.10 -13.29 14.02
CA MET A 384 8.36 -12.18 14.94
C MET A 384 9.20 -12.61 16.15
N ALA A 385 9.04 -13.86 16.63
CA ALA A 385 9.81 -14.41 17.75
C ALA A 385 11.32 -14.50 17.47
N ARG A 386 11.74 -14.45 16.21
CA ARG A 386 13.17 -14.38 15.82
C ARG A 386 13.85 -13.13 16.37
N ALA A 387 13.15 -12.02 16.37
CA ALA A 387 13.61 -10.76 16.96
C ALA A 387 13.14 -10.58 18.42
N HIS A 388 12.01 -11.20 18.79
CA HIS A 388 11.36 -11.06 20.08
C HIS A 388 11.02 -12.42 20.72
N PRO A 389 11.99 -13.11 21.33
CA PRO A 389 11.76 -14.44 21.94
C PRO A 389 10.73 -14.43 23.07
N ASP A 390 10.46 -13.27 23.66
CA ASP A 390 9.47 -13.06 24.73
C ASP A 390 8.04 -12.84 24.20
N LEU A 391 7.86 -12.66 22.89
CA LEU A 391 6.56 -12.42 22.27
C LEU A 391 5.52 -13.50 22.62
N PRO A 392 5.81 -14.83 22.53
CA PRO A 392 4.81 -15.85 22.82
C PRO A 392 4.26 -15.80 24.24
N GLN A 393 5.06 -15.38 25.23
CA GLN A 393 4.66 -15.29 26.63
C GLN A 393 3.81 -14.04 26.92
N LYS A 394 3.94 -12.98 26.12
CA LYS A 394 3.25 -11.70 26.26
C LYS A 394 2.01 -11.60 25.38
N LEU A 395 1.86 -12.54 24.43
CA LEU A 395 0.77 -12.56 23.46
C LEU A 395 -0.53 -12.99 24.13
N LYS A 396 -1.57 -12.18 23.97
CA LYS A 396 -2.93 -12.44 24.46
C LYS A 396 -3.86 -12.93 23.37
N GLN A 397 -3.85 -12.28 22.22
CA GLN A 397 -4.79 -12.55 21.13
C GLN A 397 -4.13 -12.20 19.78
N VAL A 398 -4.52 -12.94 18.75
CA VAL A 398 -4.17 -12.65 17.35
C VAL A 398 -5.44 -12.58 16.53
N ASP A 399 -5.66 -11.47 15.86
CA ASP A 399 -6.71 -11.29 14.86
C ASP A 399 -6.10 -11.25 13.47
N LEU A 400 -6.71 -11.95 12.51
CA LEU A 400 -6.20 -12.02 11.14
C LEU A 400 -7.21 -11.42 10.15
N MET A 401 -6.74 -10.53 9.31
CA MET A 401 -7.45 -10.06 8.14
C MET A 401 -6.82 -10.64 6.87
N ARG A 402 -7.65 -11.29 6.02
CA ARG A 402 -7.22 -11.96 4.79
C ARG A 402 -7.77 -11.23 3.58
N TYR A 403 -6.86 -10.73 2.75
CA TYR A 403 -7.21 -10.09 1.50
C TYR A 403 -6.80 -10.97 0.31
N GLY A 404 -7.76 -11.54 -0.40
CA GLY A 404 -7.47 -12.37 -1.58
C GLY A 404 -6.95 -11.57 -2.78
N HIS A 405 -7.29 -10.28 -2.85
CA HIS A 405 -6.95 -9.35 -3.94
C HIS A 405 -6.69 -7.96 -3.38
N ALA A 406 -5.69 -7.83 -2.51
CA ALA A 406 -5.42 -6.60 -1.77
C ALA A 406 -4.86 -5.48 -2.64
N MET A 407 -3.84 -5.78 -3.43
CA MET A 407 -3.09 -4.76 -4.16
C MET A 407 -2.88 -5.16 -5.62
N SER A 408 -3.10 -4.22 -6.53
CA SER A 408 -2.70 -4.37 -7.92
C SER A 408 -1.18 -4.44 -8.03
N ILE A 409 -0.69 -5.44 -8.75
CA ILE A 409 0.74 -5.58 -9.07
C ILE A 409 1.01 -4.83 -10.38
N PRO A 410 1.88 -3.82 -10.40
CA PRO A 410 2.25 -3.11 -11.63
C PRO A 410 3.16 -3.98 -12.52
N VAL A 411 2.57 -5.01 -13.14
CA VAL A 411 3.29 -5.92 -14.03
C VAL A 411 3.76 -5.20 -15.31
N PRO A 412 4.78 -5.73 -16.03
CA PRO A 412 5.23 -5.15 -17.28
C PRO A 412 4.09 -4.88 -18.27
N GLY A 413 4.11 -3.67 -18.86
CA GLY A 413 3.10 -3.20 -19.81
C GLY A 413 1.79 -2.70 -19.21
N LEU A 414 1.60 -2.79 -17.89
CA LEU A 414 0.36 -2.33 -17.24
C LEU A 414 0.25 -0.81 -17.26
N ARG A 415 1.33 -0.10 -16.93
CA ARG A 415 1.35 1.38 -16.91
C ARG A 415 1.12 1.98 -18.30
N SER A 416 1.67 1.38 -19.34
CA SER A 416 1.50 1.77 -20.74
C SER A 416 0.18 1.28 -21.36
N SER A 417 -0.70 0.60 -20.60
CA SER A 417 -1.93 0.00 -21.10
C SER A 417 -2.90 1.03 -21.68
N ALA A 418 -3.23 0.91 -22.98
CA ALA A 418 -4.25 1.72 -23.63
C ALA A 418 -5.66 1.46 -23.04
N ALA A 419 -5.91 0.22 -22.59
CA ALA A 419 -7.18 -0.15 -21.99
C ALA A 419 -7.43 0.59 -20.66
N LEU A 420 -6.43 0.66 -19.77
CA LEU A 420 -6.54 1.43 -18.52
C LEU A 420 -6.73 2.93 -18.78
N ARG A 421 -5.96 3.51 -19.72
CA ARG A 421 -6.14 4.91 -20.12
C ARG A 421 -7.55 5.19 -20.62
N ALA A 422 -8.10 4.31 -21.47
CA ALA A 422 -9.47 4.47 -21.99
C ALA A 422 -10.52 4.44 -20.87
N LEU A 423 -10.33 3.65 -19.81
CA LEU A 423 -11.25 3.59 -18.67
C LEU A 423 -11.13 4.83 -17.76
N ALA A 424 -9.99 5.48 -17.72
CA ALA A 424 -9.78 6.71 -16.97
C ALA A 424 -10.43 7.93 -17.64
N GLU A 425 -10.69 7.89 -18.95
CA GLU A 425 -11.43 8.95 -19.64
C GLU A 425 -12.89 8.97 -19.22
N PRO A 426 -13.56 10.15 -19.23
CA PRO A 426 -14.98 10.25 -18.93
C PRO A 426 -15.79 9.31 -19.83
N GLN A 427 -16.54 8.41 -19.21
CA GLN A 427 -17.46 7.53 -19.88
C GLN A 427 -18.84 8.20 -20.02
N ARG A 428 -19.85 7.46 -20.45
CA ARG A 428 -21.21 8.02 -20.62
C ARG A 428 -21.90 8.28 -19.28
N ARG A 429 -22.39 7.21 -18.64
CA ARG A 429 -23.17 7.27 -17.40
C ARG A 429 -22.47 6.56 -16.23
N VAL A 430 -21.61 5.60 -16.54
CA VAL A 430 -20.82 4.86 -15.54
C VAL A 430 -19.37 5.31 -15.60
N GLN A 431 -18.85 5.82 -14.48
CA GLN A 431 -17.46 6.23 -14.32
C GLN A 431 -16.74 5.19 -13.46
N PHE A 432 -15.43 5.01 -13.69
CA PHE A 432 -14.58 4.15 -12.86
C PHE A 432 -13.68 5.01 -11.97
N ALA A 433 -13.56 4.63 -10.69
CA ALA A 433 -12.85 5.41 -9.68
C ALA A 433 -12.03 4.54 -8.70
N HIS A 434 -11.34 3.53 -9.18
CA HIS A 434 -10.50 2.65 -8.37
C HIS A 434 -9.01 2.86 -8.68
N SER A 435 -8.12 2.66 -7.69
CA SER A 435 -6.67 2.71 -7.86
C SER A 435 -6.13 1.73 -8.92
N ASP A 436 -6.87 0.67 -9.23
CA ASP A 436 -6.58 -0.22 -10.36
C ASP A 436 -6.37 0.50 -11.69
N LEU A 437 -7.00 1.66 -11.90
CA LEU A 437 -6.81 2.48 -13.11
C LEU A 437 -5.37 2.99 -13.26
N SER A 438 -4.66 3.09 -12.17
CA SER A 438 -3.25 3.47 -12.11
C SER A 438 -2.32 2.25 -12.09
N GLY A 439 -2.84 1.06 -11.75
CA GLY A 439 -2.06 -0.15 -11.51
C GLY A 439 -1.32 -0.15 -10.18
N TYR A 440 -1.61 0.81 -9.29
CA TYR A 440 -1.02 1.01 -7.97
C TYR A 440 -2.11 1.05 -6.90
N SER A 441 -1.92 0.37 -5.80
CA SER A 441 -2.91 0.31 -4.71
C SER A 441 -2.45 1.12 -3.50
N VAL A 442 -2.19 2.41 -3.70
CA VAL A 442 -1.84 3.37 -2.66
C VAL A 442 -2.91 4.45 -2.51
N PHE A 443 -2.92 5.15 -1.37
CA PHE A 443 -3.95 6.12 -1.02
C PHE A 443 -4.05 7.26 -2.02
N GLU A 444 -2.91 7.80 -2.46
CA GLU A 444 -2.82 8.93 -3.39
C GLU A 444 -3.46 8.61 -4.74
N GLU A 445 -3.27 7.39 -5.24
CA GLU A 445 -3.91 6.93 -6.47
C GLU A 445 -5.43 6.80 -6.32
N ALA A 446 -5.88 6.21 -5.21
CA ALA A 446 -7.30 6.05 -4.93
C ALA A 446 -8.01 7.41 -4.81
N LEU A 447 -7.40 8.35 -4.07
CA LEU A 447 -7.92 9.71 -3.90
C LEU A 447 -7.99 10.46 -5.24
N TYR A 448 -6.92 10.40 -6.04
CA TYR A 448 -6.88 11.00 -7.37
C TYR A 448 -7.99 10.46 -8.29
N GLN A 449 -8.14 9.14 -8.36
CA GLN A 449 -9.14 8.51 -9.22
C GLN A 449 -10.57 8.82 -8.75
N GLY A 450 -10.79 8.85 -7.44
CA GLY A 450 -12.07 9.27 -6.85
C GLY A 450 -12.41 10.73 -7.17
N HIS A 451 -11.46 11.64 -6.97
CA HIS A 451 -11.62 13.07 -7.27
C HIS A 451 -11.90 13.31 -8.76
N ARG A 452 -11.14 12.67 -9.64
CA ARG A 452 -11.34 12.75 -11.10
C ARG A 452 -12.74 12.30 -11.51
N ALA A 453 -13.19 11.14 -11.03
CA ALA A 453 -14.50 10.59 -11.36
C ALA A 453 -15.64 11.45 -10.78
N GLY A 454 -15.48 11.98 -9.56
CA GLY A 454 -16.43 12.91 -8.96
C GLY A 454 -16.59 14.20 -9.77
N LEU A 455 -15.51 14.78 -10.29
CA LEU A 455 -15.57 15.93 -11.18
C LEU A 455 -16.23 15.63 -12.52
N ALA A 456 -16.00 14.43 -13.07
CA ALA A 456 -16.63 14.00 -14.31
C ALA A 456 -18.16 13.78 -14.15
N ALA A 457 -18.59 13.24 -13.01
CA ALA A 457 -19.99 12.97 -12.70
C ALA A 457 -20.83 14.25 -12.44
N ARG A 458 -20.19 15.41 -12.21
CA ARG A 458 -20.87 16.72 -12.06
C ARG A 458 -21.27 17.36 -13.40
N ARG A 459 -20.71 16.90 -14.50
CA ARG A 459 -20.98 17.41 -15.86
C ARG A 459 -22.13 16.66 -16.51
#